data_2a67854f3fb29b9707fc89405c99a8dc
#
_entry.id   2a67854f3fb29b9707fc89405c99a8dc
#
_cell.length_a   1.000
_cell.length_b   1.000
_cell.length_c   1.000
_cell.angle_alpha   90.00
_cell.angle_beta   90.00
_cell.angle_gamma   90.00
#
_symmetry.space_group_name_H-M   'P 1'
#
loop_
_entity.id
_entity.type
_entity.pdbx_description
1 polymer ?
#
loop_
_entity_poly.entity_id
_entity_poly.type
_entity_poly.pdbx_seq_one_letter_code
_entity_poly.pdbx_strand_id
1 'polypeptide(L)'
;VLRPHQERAINQLRHSIKKGNKRIVLAAPCSFGKTITAVEILINVVKNGKKGIFICDRIKLVQQSLEAFDRAGIRVGVMQGDHWRTDPNADIQIASIQTLSRRRYQPIFHVAIVDECHTHYKHLTELMEKNSKVIFIGLSATPYSKGLGKHYQDLIVPITTEQLLDKDYLCPVKYYGGNHVDLSKVKTKRLPTGGVD
;
A
#
# COMPACT_ATOMS: atom_id res chain seq x y z
N VAL A 1 15.87 8.77 -9.19
CA VAL A 1 15.22 8.75 -10.53
C VAL A 1 14.20 7.60 -10.52
N LEU A 2 12.99 7.88 -10.96
CA LEU A 2 11.94 6.87 -11.11
C LEU A 2 12.22 5.96 -12.32
N ARG A 3 11.78 4.72 -12.23
CA ARG A 3 11.76 3.81 -13.40
C ARG A 3 10.59 4.17 -14.34
N PRO A 4 10.67 3.89 -15.66
CA PRO A 4 9.62 4.28 -16.62
C PRO A 4 8.21 3.78 -16.27
N HIS A 5 8.08 2.60 -15.67
CA HIS A 5 6.78 2.08 -15.24
C HIS A 5 6.22 2.81 -14.00
N GLN A 6 7.07 3.35 -13.14
CA GLN A 6 6.66 4.17 -11.99
C GLN A 6 6.16 5.55 -12.47
N GLU A 7 6.85 6.17 -13.42
CA GLU A 7 6.38 7.42 -14.05
C GLU A 7 5.04 7.21 -14.76
N ARG A 8 4.90 6.11 -15.51
CA ARG A 8 3.63 5.72 -16.14
C ARG A 8 2.53 5.58 -15.11
N ALA A 9 2.78 4.90 -13.99
CA ALA A 9 1.82 4.74 -12.90
C ALA A 9 1.34 6.10 -12.37
N ILE A 10 2.26 7.02 -12.08
CA ILE A 10 1.93 8.35 -11.57
C ILE A 10 1.09 9.13 -12.60
N ASN A 11 1.42 9.04 -13.89
CA ASN A 11 0.66 9.72 -14.94
C ASN A 11 -0.76 9.13 -15.10
N GLN A 12 -0.91 7.81 -15.03
CA GLN A 12 -2.21 7.15 -15.05
C GLN A 12 -3.05 7.50 -13.83
N LEU A 13 -2.45 7.58 -12.63
CA LEU A 13 -3.12 8.05 -11.41
C LEU A 13 -3.63 9.48 -11.58
N ARG A 14 -2.79 10.39 -12.08
CA ARG A 14 -3.20 11.78 -12.37
C ARG A 14 -4.38 11.85 -13.33
N HIS A 15 -4.35 11.01 -14.36
CA HIS A 15 -5.46 10.94 -15.33
C HIS A 15 -6.75 10.43 -14.70
N SER A 16 -6.70 9.37 -13.90
CA SER A 16 -7.85 8.83 -13.17
C SER A 16 -8.44 9.87 -12.19
N ILE A 17 -7.58 10.57 -11.45
CA ILE A 17 -8.01 11.65 -10.54
C ILE A 17 -8.69 12.78 -11.29
N LYS A 18 -8.17 13.19 -12.47
CA LYS A 18 -8.80 14.22 -13.33
C LYS A 18 -10.18 13.80 -13.83
N LYS A 19 -10.43 12.50 -13.99
CA LYS A 19 -11.78 11.94 -14.31
C LYS A 19 -12.74 11.97 -13.11
N GLY A 20 -12.30 12.40 -11.94
CA GLY A 20 -13.11 12.48 -10.72
C GLY A 20 -12.99 11.26 -9.79
N ASN A 21 -12.21 10.26 -10.14
CA ASN A 21 -12.00 9.10 -9.28
C ASN A 21 -11.20 9.49 -8.04
N LYS A 22 -11.68 9.08 -6.87
CA LYS A 22 -11.04 9.38 -5.57
C LYS A 22 -10.54 8.11 -4.85
N ARG A 23 -10.93 6.95 -5.31
CA ARG A 23 -10.56 5.65 -4.73
C ARG A 23 -10.00 4.79 -5.85
N ILE A 24 -8.67 4.68 -5.92
CA ILE A 24 -7.96 4.10 -7.06
C ILE A 24 -7.01 3.03 -6.54
N VAL A 25 -7.02 1.84 -7.15
CA VAL A 25 -6.03 0.80 -6.88
C VAL A 25 -4.90 0.90 -7.90
N LEU A 26 -3.68 0.92 -7.42
CA LEU A 26 -2.48 0.75 -8.23
C LEU A 26 -1.97 -0.69 -8.08
N ALA A 27 -2.09 -1.47 -9.14
CA ALA A 27 -1.48 -2.79 -9.22
C ALA A 27 0.04 -2.64 -9.27
N ALA A 28 0.70 -3.05 -8.22
CA ALA A 28 2.13 -2.92 -8.05
C ALA A 28 2.75 -4.28 -7.70
N PRO A 29 3.12 -5.10 -8.69
CA PRO A 29 3.74 -6.41 -8.47
C PRO A 29 5.00 -6.35 -7.61
N CYS A 30 5.53 -7.50 -7.19
CA CYS A 30 6.85 -7.57 -6.57
C CYS A 30 7.89 -6.89 -7.46
N SER A 31 8.89 -6.25 -6.87
CA SER A 31 9.94 -5.48 -7.57
C SER A 31 9.45 -4.24 -8.33
N PHE A 32 8.16 -3.90 -8.30
CA PHE A 32 7.64 -2.65 -8.87
C PHE A 32 8.28 -1.41 -8.23
N GLY A 33 8.60 -1.45 -6.94
CA GLY A 33 9.07 -0.30 -6.16
C GLY A 33 7.93 0.51 -5.55
N LYS A 34 6.94 -0.17 -4.97
CA LYS A 34 5.75 0.42 -4.30
C LYS A 34 6.10 1.62 -3.42
N THR A 35 7.05 1.43 -2.50
CA THR A 35 7.42 2.46 -1.52
C THR A 35 8.03 3.70 -2.19
N ILE A 36 8.92 3.51 -3.18
CA ILE A 36 9.53 4.63 -3.91
C ILE A 36 8.47 5.44 -4.66
N THR A 37 7.52 4.74 -5.31
CA THR A 37 6.41 5.39 -6.01
C THR A 37 5.50 6.15 -5.04
N ALA A 38 5.22 5.57 -3.87
CA ALA A 38 4.44 6.23 -2.82
C ALA A 38 5.11 7.49 -2.29
N VAL A 39 6.42 7.43 -2.01
CA VAL A 39 7.22 8.59 -1.60
C VAL A 39 7.12 9.70 -2.63
N GLU A 40 7.33 9.41 -3.92
CA GLU A 40 7.25 10.40 -4.98
C GLU A 40 5.86 11.03 -5.12
N ILE A 41 4.79 10.21 -5.00
CA ILE A 41 3.42 10.73 -5.01
C ILE A 41 3.22 11.71 -3.85
N LEU A 42 3.65 11.36 -2.63
CA LEU A 42 3.47 12.22 -1.46
C LEU A 42 4.34 13.48 -1.51
N ILE A 43 5.54 13.42 -2.07
CA ILE A 43 6.36 14.60 -2.36
C ILE A 43 5.61 15.56 -3.29
N ASN A 44 5.01 15.04 -4.35
CA ASN A 44 4.23 15.85 -5.29
C ASN A 44 2.97 16.46 -4.62
N VAL A 45 2.35 15.75 -3.68
CA VAL A 45 1.22 16.27 -2.88
C VAL A 45 1.66 17.48 -2.07
N VAL A 46 2.80 17.37 -1.37
CA VAL A 46 3.34 18.47 -0.54
C VAL A 46 3.79 19.64 -1.39
N LYS A 47 4.47 19.42 -2.52
CA LYS A 47 4.83 20.47 -3.48
C LYS A 47 3.63 21.29 -3.97
N ASN A 48 2.43 20.72 -3.96
CA ASN A 48 1.18 21.39 -4.29
C ASN A 48 0.46 21.98 -3.06
N GLY A 49 1.13 22.17 -1.93
CA GLY A 49 0.60 22.76 -0.70
C GLY A 49 -0.45 21.90 -0.01
N LYS A 50 -0.44 20.58 -0.25
CA LYS A 50 -1.39 19.63 0.34
C LYS A 50 -0.68 18.67 1.29
N LYS A 51 -1.44 18.07 2.20
CA LYS A 51 -0.95 17.09 3.16
C LYS A 51 -1.27 15.66 2.72
N GLY A 52 -0.37 14.73 3.02
CA GLY A 52 -0.51 13.33 2.68
C GLY A 52 -0.32 12.39 3.86
N ILE A 53 -0.85 11.17 3.71
CA ILE A 53 -0.65 10.10 4.69
C ILE A 53 -0.30 8.81 3.98
N PHE A 54 0.67 8.07 4.54
CA PHE A 54 1.00 6.71 4.16
C PHE A 54 0.50 5.75 5.24
N ILE A 55 -0.41 4.86 4.87
CA ILE A 55 -1.09 3.94 5.79
C ILE A 55 -0.57 2.53 5.55
N CYS A 56 0.04 1.94 6.59
CA CYS A 56 0.54 0.57 6.59
C CYS A 56 -0.37 -0.35 7.39
N ASP A 57 -0.35 -1.64 7.05
CA ASP A 57 -1.01 -2.67 7.84
C ASP A 57 -0.28 -2.93 9.17
N ARG A 58 1.04 -3.11 9.12
CA ARG A 58 1.84 -3.60 10.26
C ARG A 58 2.83 -2.56 10.78
N ILE A 59 3.05 -2.60 12.08
CA ILE A 59 4.01 -1.76 12.80
C ILE A 59 5.43 -1.82 12.19
N LYS A 60 5.90 -3.02 11.81
CA LYS A 60 7.22 -3.17 11.17
C LYS A 60 7.33 -2.45 9.82
N LEU A 61 6.23 -2.34 9.08
CA LEU A 61 6.20 -1.64 7.80
C LEU A 61 6.30 -0.12 7.95
N VAL A 62 5.90 0.43 9.10
CA VAL A 62 6.09 1.86 9.43
C VAL A 62 7.57 2.20 9.42
N GLN A 63 8.42 1.39 10.06
CA GLN A 63 9.86 1.63 10.10
C GLN A 63 10.52 1.56 8.72
N GLN A 64 10.17 0.55 7.91
CA GLN A 64 10.69 0.42 6.54
C GLN A 64 10.26 1.60 5.65
N SER A 65 9.02 2.06 5.82
CA SER A 65 8.53 3.23 5.09
C SER A 65 9.26 4.49 5.52
N LEU A 66 9.49 4.66 6.84
CA LEU A 66 10.23 5.78 7.39
C LEU A 66 11.64 5.89 6.79
N GLU A 67 12.37 4.77 6.71
CA GLU A 67 13.70 4.72 6.10
C GLU A 67 13.68 5.12 4.61
N ALA A 68 12.60 4.82 3.90
CA ALA A 68 12.47 5.21 2.49
C ALA A 68 12.26 6.72 2.35
N PHE A 69 11.48 7.35 3.24
CA PHE A 69 11.32 8.80 3.27
C PHE A 69 12.62 9.50 3.71
N ASP A 70 13.33 8.95 4.69
CA ASP A 70 14.63 9.48 5.14
C ASP A 70 15.66 9.47 4.02
N ARG A 71 15.77 8.36 3.27
CA ARG A 71 16.64 8.26 2.10
C ARG A 71 16.27 9.27 1.00
N ALA A 72 15.02 9.67 0.92
CA ALA A 72 14.58 10.72 0.00
C ALA A 72 14.77 12.14 0.57
N GLY A 73 15.32 12.30 1.79
CA GLY A 73 15.50 13.59 2.45
C GLY A 73 14.21 14.25 2.91
N ILE A 74 13.13 13.48 3.10
CA ILE A 74 11.80 13.99 3.43
C ILE A 74 11.49 13.74 4.91
N ARG A 75 11.24 14.84 5.63
CA ARG A 75 10.77 14.77 7.02
C ARG A 75 9.30 14.36 7.07
N VAL A 76 8.99 13.35 7.87
CA VAL A 76 7.63 12.84 8.08
C VAL A 76 7.31 12.75 9.57
N GLY A 77 6.04 12.90 9.91
CA GLY A 77 5.49 12.56 11.23
C GLY A 77 5.10 11.08 11.27
N VAL A 78 5.28 10.44 12.43
CA VAL A 78 4.90 9.04 12.63
C VAL A 78 3.78 8.94 13.65
N MET A 79 2.71 8.28 13.28
CA MET A 79 1.57 8.00 14.16
C MET A 79 1.59 6.53 14.57
N GLN A 80 2.38 6.23 15.60
CA GLN A 80 2.50 4.87 16.13
C GLN A 80 2.87 4.95 17.62
N GLY A 81 1.93 4.60 18.52
CA GLY A 81 2.19 4.67 19.96
C GLY A 81 2.86 5.99 20.38
N ASP A 82 3.92 5.90 21.17
CA ASP A 82 4.76 7.02 21.63
C ASP A 82 6.04 7.13 20.78
N HIS A 83 5.93 7.02 19.47
CA HIS A 83 7.08 7.08 18.57
C HIS A 83 7.77 8.45 18.69
N TRP A 84 9.10 8.45 18.76
CA TRP A 84 9.92 9.67 18.95
C TRP A 84 9.78 10.72 17.82
N ARG A 85 9.33 10.30 16.62
CA ARG A 85 8.99 11.19 15.49
C ARG A 85 7.51 11.56 15.43
N THR A 86 6.79 11.51 16.54
CA THR A 86 5.41 12.01 16.58
C THR A 86 5.40 13.50 16.33
N ASP A 87 4.89 13.91 15.17
CA ASP A 87 4.72 15.30 14.77
C ASP A 87 3.35 15.46 14.09
N PRO A 88 2.30 15.89 14.82
CA PRO A 88 0.96 16.04 14.26
C PRO A 88 0.85 17.07 13.13
N ASN A 89 1.82 17.99 13.03
CA ASN A 89 1.82 19.09 12.06
C ASN A 89 2.58 18.75 10.78
N ALA A 90 3.32 17.64 10.73
CA ALA A 90 4.04 17.25 9.54
C ALA A 90 3.12 17.14 8.31
N ASP A 91 3.62 17.57 7.15
CA ASP A 91 2.87 17.56 5.90
C ASP A 91 2.66 16.14 5.35
N ILE A 92 3.54 15.21 5.73
CA ILE A 92 3.40 13.78 5.45
C ILE A 92 3.37 13.04 6.78
N GLN A 93 2.35 12.19 6.93
CA GLN A 93 2.23 11.28 8.08
C GLN A 93 2.44 9.84 7.62
N ILE A 94 3.07 9.03 8.47
CA ILE A 94 3.08 7.58 8.35
C ILE A 94 2.30 7.01 9.52
N ALA A 95 1.33 6.15 9.27
CA ALA A 95 0.50 5.57 10.31
C ALA A 95 0.18 4.11 10.06
N SER A 96 -0.01 3.32 11.12
CA SER A 96 -0.69 2.04 10.98
C SER A 96 -2.20 2.24 11.03
N ILE A 97 -2.94 1.39 10.28
CA ILE A 97 -4.41 1.46 10.28
C ILE A 97 -4.99 1.27 11.67
N GLN A 98 -4.36 0.43 12.52
CA GLN A 98 -4.77 0.19 13.90
C GLN A 98 -4.61 1.44 14.76
N THR A 99 -3.54 2.21 14.54
CA THR A 99 -3.31 3.47 15.27
C THR A 99 -4.37 4.49 14.86
N LEU A 100 -4.64 4.63 13.56
CA LEU A 100 -5.65 5.56 13.06
C LEU A 100 -7.05 5.24 13.61
N SER A 101 -7.40 3.96 13.70
CA SER A 101 -8.72 3.54 14.19
C SER A 101 -8.93 3.80 15.70
N ARG A 102 -7.86 3.80 16.49
CA ARG A 102 -7.92 3.97 17.96
C ARG A 102 -7.79 5.41 18.42
N ARG A 103 -7.17 6.27 17.62
CA ARG A 103 -6.97 7.68 17.99
C ARG A 103 -8.23 8.50 17.76
N ARG A 104 -8.60 9.33 18.75
CA ARG A 104 -9.69 10.32 18.63
C ARG A 104 -9.36 11.42 17.62
N TYR A 105 -8.09 11.81 17.57
CA TYR A 105 -7.59 12.81 16.63
C TYR A 105 -7.04 12.12 15.39
N GLN A 106 -7.54 12.53 14.22
CA GLN A 106 -6.99 12.14 12.93
C GLN A 106 -6.30 13.37 12.29
N PRO A 107 -5.12 13.19 11.67
CA PRO A 107 -4.46 14.28 10.97
C PRO A 107 -5.29 14.72 9.78
N ILE A 108 -5.16 15.98 9.40
CA ILE A 108 -5.72 16.47 8.14
C ILE A 108 -4.85 15.97 7.00
N PHE A 109 -5.43 15.30 6.01
CA PHE A 109 -4.76 14.87 4.80
C PHE A 109 -5.70 14.97 3.59
N HIS A 110 -5.12 15.17 2.42
CA HIS A 110 -5.83 15.32 1.15
C HIS A 110 -5.64 14.09 0.26
N VAL A 111 -4.52 13.38 0.45
CA VAL A 111 -4.20 12.14 -0.25
C VAL A 111 -3.76 11.10 0.77
N ALA A 112 -4.34 9.92 0.71
CA ALA A 112 -3.95 8.75 1.49
C ALA A 112 -3.43 7.67 0.55
N ILE A 113 -2.23 7.16 0.83
CA ILE A 113 -1.70 5.95 0.19
C ILE A 113 -1.85 4.80 1.17
N VAL A 114 -2.46 3.72 0.74
CA VAL A 114 -2.75 2.54 1.57
C VAL A 114 -1.95 1.37 1.03
N ASP A 115 -0.97 0.92 1.79
CA ASP A 115 -0.18 -0.27 1.44
C ASP A 115 -0.98 -1.55 1.70
N GLU A 116 -0.79 -2.55 0.83
CA GLU A 116 -1.50 -3.85 0.84
C GLU A 116 -3.03 -3.69 0.96
N CYS A 117 -3.60 -2.80 0.14
CA CYS A 117 -5.03 -2.43 0.20
C CYS A 117 -6.01 -3.58 -0.08
N HIS A 118 -5.52 -4.72 -0.56
CA HIS A 118 -6.33 -5.94 -0.75
C HIS A 118 -6.74 -6.58 0.59
N THR A 119 -6.08 -6.23 1.67
CA THR A 119 -6.48 -6.62 3.02
C THR A 119 -7.60 -5.71 3.47
N HIS A 120 -8.84 -6.24 3.51
CA HIS A 120 -10.02 -5.47 3.88
C HIS A 120 -10.10 -5.25 5.38
N TYR A 121 -9.78 -4.04 5.80
CA TYR A 121 -10.03 -3.61 7.16
C TYR A 121 -11.31 -2.79 7.23
N LYS A 122 -12.23 -3.20 8.11
CA LYS A 122 -13.42 -2.41 8.43
C LYS A 122 -13.07 -0.95 8.70
N HIS A 123 -12.02 -0.71 9.47
CA HIS A 123 -11.54 0.63 9.80
C HIS A 123 -11.07 1.45 8.59
N LEU A 124 -10.54 0.80 7.54
CA LEU A 124 -10.17 1.52 6.32
C LEU A 124 -11.42 1.98 5.55
N THR A 125 -12.44 1.15 5.48
CA THR A 125 -13.72 1.52 4.87
C THR A 125 -14.37 2.68 5.61
N GLU A 126 -14.43 2.62 6.94
CA GLU A 126 -14.94 3.71 7.77
C GLU A 126 -14.15 5.01 7.58
N LEU A 127 -12.81 4.91 7.47
CA LEU A 127 -11.94 6.04 7.19
C LEU A 127 -12.24 6.67 5.83
N MET A 128 -12.42 5.85 4.79
CA MET A 128 -12.77 6.30 3.44
C MET A 128 -14.14 6.98 3.38
N GLU A 129 -15.12 6.47 4.11
CA GLU A 129 -16.47 7.02 4.17
C GLU A 129 -16.48 8.37 4.87
N LYS A 130 -15.80 8.49 6.02
CA LYS A 130 -15.66 9.74 6.76
C LYS A 130 -14.91 10.83 5.98
N ASN A 131 -14.04 10.43 5.04
CA ASN A 131 -13.16 11.32 4.28
C ASN A 131 -13.48 11.27 2.77
N SER A 132 -14.74 11.45 2.38
CA SER A 132 -15.21 11.32 1.00
C SER A 132 -14.56 12.28 0.00
N LYS A 133 -13.97 13.38 0.46
CA LYS A 133 -13.23 14.35 -0.36
C LYS A 133 -11.78 13.99 -0.60
N VAL A 134 -11.22 13.09 0.21
CA VAL A 134 -9.82 12.65 0.15
C VAL A 134 -9.61 11.65 -0.98
N ILE A 135 -8.46 11.73 -1.63
CA ILE A 135 -8.03 10.76 -2.63
C ILE A 135 -7.34 9.61 -1.91
N PHE A 136 -7.86 8.39 -2.10
CA PHE A 136 -7.26 7.15 -1.59
C PHE A 136 -6.64 6.37 -2.73
N ILE A 137 -5.34 6.11 -2.63
CA ILE A 137 -4.57 5.30 -3.57
C ILE A 137 -4.15 4.03 -2.85
N GLY A 138 -4.78 2.92 -3.19
CA GLY A 138 -4.42 1.61 -2.67
C GLY A 138 -3.28 0.98 -3.48
N LEU A 139 -2.26 0.48 -2.83
CA LEU A 139 -1.19 -0.30 -3.46
C LEU A 139 -1.42 -1.79 -3.18
N SER A 140 -1.32 -2.62 -4.20
CA SER A 140 -1.42 -4.07 -4.03
C SER A 140 -0.65 -4.83 -5.10
N ALA A 141 0.03 -5.91 -4.71
CA ALA A 141 0.59 -6.87 -5.65
C ALA A 141 -0.48 -7.84 -6.19
N THR A 142 -1.58 -8.00 -5.44
CA THR A 142 -2.70 -8.91 -5.76
C THR A 142 -4.03 -8.16 -5.78
N PRO A 143 -4.27 -7.26 -6.75
CA PRO A 143 -5.42 -6.35 -6.75
C PRO A 143 -6.75 -7.02 -7.08
N TYR A 144 -6.75 -8.31 -7.36
CA TYR A 144 -7.95 -9.06 -7.78
C TYR A 144 -8.68 -9.75 -6.62
N SER A 145 -8.46 -9.30 -5.38
CA SER A 145 -9.13 -9.84 -4.20
C SER A 145 -10.64 -9.58 -4.23
N LYS A 146 -11.42 -10.60 -3.83
CA LYS A 146 -12.89 -10.53 -3.79
C LYS A 146 -13.36 -9.36 -2.93
N GLY A 147 -14.21 -8.51 -3.49
CA GLY A 147 -14.80 -7.37 -2.77
C GLY A 147 -14.02 -6.06 -2.88
N LEU A 148 -12.78 -6.04 -3.38
CA LEU A 148 -11.98 -4.82 -3.52
C LEU A 148 -12.70 -3.76 -4.37
N GLY A 149 -13.31 -4.16 -5.49
CA GLY A 149 -14.06 -3.27 -6.38
C GLY A 149 -15.32 -2.62 -5.77
N LYS A 150 -15.76 -3.05 -4.57
CA LYS A 150 -16.84 -2.36 -3.85
C LYS A 150 -16.37 -1.05 -3.22
N HIS A 151 -15.09 -0.93 -2.95
CA HIS A 151 -14.49 0.21 -2.23
C HIS A 151 -13.66 1.12 -3.13
N TYR A 152 -13.23 0.62 -4.30
CA TYR A 152 -12.40 1.37 -5.24
C TYR A 152 -13.13 1.53 -6.58
N GLN A 153 -12.88 2.66 -7.25
CA GLN A 153 -13.57 3.09 -8.46
C GLN A 153 -12.78 2.76 -9.73
N ASP A 154 -11.46 2.63 -9.60
CA ASP A 154 -10.56 2.42 -10.73
C ASP A 154 -9.39 1.50 -10.35
N LEU A 155 -8.88 0.74 -11.32
CA LEU A 155 -7.73 -0.14 -11.21
C LEU A 155 -6.70 0.21 -12.29
N ILE A 156 -5.53 0.64 -11.86
CA ILE A 156 -4.41 0.99 -12.73
C ILE A 156 -3.38 -0.13 -12.71
N VAL A 157 -3.04 -0.65 -13.88
CA VAL A 157 -2.03 -1.71 -14.08
C VAL A 157 -0.92 -1.16 -15.00
N PRO A 158 0.08 -0.46 -14.47
CA PRO A 158 1.12 0.19 -15.28
C PRO A 158 2.13 -0.77 -15.88
N ILE A 159 2.31 -1.94 -15.27
CA ILE A 159 3.21 -2.99 -15.70
C ILE A 159 2.77 -4.34 -15.12
N THR A 160 2.95 -5.42 -15.87
CA THR A 160 2.70 -6.79 -15.39
C THR A 160 3.96 -7.42 -14.81
N THR A 161 3.79 -8.56 -14.09
CA THR A 161 4.93 -9.35 -13.59
C THR A 161 5.80 -9.87 -14.75
N GLU A 162 5.18 -10.33 -15.83
CA GLU A 162 5.85 -10.78 -17.04
C GLU A 162 6.74 -9.67 -17.64
N GLN A 163 6.18 -8.48 -17.81
CA GLN A 163 6.93 -7.32 -18.30
C GLN A 163 8.07 -6.88 -17.36
N LEU A 164 7.97 -7.15 -16.05
CA LEU A 164 9.08 -6.90 -15.12
C LEU A 164 10.20 -7.94 -15.27
N LEU A 165 9.85 -9.19 -15.59
CA LEU A 165 10.80 -10.25 -15.93
C LEU A 165 11.52 -9.92 -17.23
N ASP A 166 10.78 -9.58 -18.30
CA ASP A 166 11.33 -9.25 -19.62
C ASP A 166 12.30 -8.04 -19.60
N LYS A 167 12.14 -7.17 -18.61
CA LYS A 167 12.98 -5.97 -18.41
C LYS A 167 14.08 -6.14 -17.37
N ASP A 168 14.33 -7.35 -16.91
CA ASP A 168 15.31 -7.69 -15.87
C ASP A 168 15.13 -6.92 -14.54
N TYR A 169 13.91 -6.46 -14.26
CA TYR A 169 13.57 -5.86 -12.96
C TYR A 169 13.18 -6.91 -11.93
N LEU A 170 12.89 -8.12 -12.35
CA LEU A 170 12.56 -9.28 -11.53
C LEU A 170 13.32 -10.50 -12.06
N CYS A 171 13.95 -11.23 -11.16
CA CYS A 171 14.62 -12.49 -11.53
C CYS A 171 13.61 -13.59 -11.78
N PRO A 172 13.81 -14.45 -12.79
CA PRO A 172 12.98 -15.62 -13.00
C PRO A 172 13.06 -16.57 -11.81
N VAL A 173 11.92 -17.09 -11.38
CA VAL A 173 11.83 -18.06 -10.28
C VAL A 173 11.91 -19.48 -10.87
N LYS A 174 12.87 -20.27 -10.38
CA LYS A 174 12.93 -21.70 -10.65
C LYS A 174 12.30 -22.46 -9.49
N TYR A 175 11.25 -23.21 -9.78
CA TYR A 175 10.60 -24.07 -8.81
C TYR A 175 11.29 -25.44 -8.79
N TYR A 176 11.81 -25.82 -7.64
CA TYR A 176 12.30 -27.17 -7.41
C TYR A 176 11.25 -27.89 -6.56
N GLY A 177 10.47 -28.76 -7.17
CA GLY A 177 9.58 -29.68 -6.46
C GLY A 177 10.38 -30.87 -5.95
N GLY A 178 10.22 -31.24 -4.68
CA GLY A 178 10.65 -32.56 -4.20
C GLY A 178 9.80 -33.66 -4.84
N ASN A 179 10.31 -34.90 -4.86
CA ASN A 179 9.53 -36.06 -5.21
C ASN A 179 8.27 -36.12 -4.32
N HIS A 180 7.19 -36.70 -4.84
CA HIS A 180 5.91 -36.82 -4.12
C HIS A 180 6.17 -37.26 -2.66
N VAL A 181 5.78 -36.38 -1.72
CA VAL A 181 5.82 -36.74 -0.30
C VAL A 181 4.74 -37.79 -0.10
N ASP A 182 5.15 -38.95 0.39
CA ASP A 182 4.20 -40.00 0.76
C ASP A 182 3.43 -39.54 2.03
N LEU A 183 2.21 -39.09 1.83
CA LEU A 183 1.33 -38.63 2.90
C LEU A 183 0.54 -39.79 3.54
N SER A 184 0.72 -41.04 3.11
CA SER A 184 -0.04 -42.19 3.61
C SER A 184 0.07 -42.40 5.15
N LYS A 185 1.15 -41.91 5.74
CA LYS A 185 1.42 -41.99 7.18
C LYS A 185 1.12 -40.69 7.95
N VAL A 186 0.64 -39.64 7.29
CA VAL A 186 0.34 -38.33 7.93
C VAL A 186 -1.07 -38.38 8.52
N LYS A 187 -1.18 -38.31 9.84
CA LYS A 187 -2.45 -38.12 10.51
C LYS A 187 -2.80 -36.63 10.52
N THR A 188 -3.83 -36.23 9.80
CA THR A 188 -4.35 -34.87 9.86
C THR A 188 -5.13 -34.64 11.13
N LYS A 189 -4.82 -33.58 11.87
CA LYS A 189 -5.56 -33.12 13.05
C LYS A 189 -6.35 -31.87 12.68
N ARG A 190 -7.67 -31.91 12.81
CA ARG A 190 -8.50 -30.70 12.61
C ARG A 190 -8.26 -29.74 13.78
N LEU A 191 -7.92 -28.50 13.46
CA LEU A 191 -7.84 -27.42 14.45
C LEU A 191 -9.25 -26.97 14.86
N PRO A 192 -9.43 -26.47 16.09
CA PRO A 192 -10.73 -26.00 16.60
C PRO A 192 -11.32 -24.84 15.77
N THR A 193 -10.53 -24.18 14.94
CA THR A 193 -10.91 -23.05 14.08
C THR A 193 -11.31 -23.46 12.66
N GLY A 194 -11.40 -24.76 12.34
CA GLY A 194 -11.73 -25.25 11.01
C GLY A 194 -10.56 -25.25 10.00
N GLY A 195 -9.33 -24.91 10.43
CA GLY A 195 -8.11 -25.13 9.66
C GLY A 195 -7.62 -26.57 9.78
N VAL A 196 -6.83 -27.03 8.79
CA VAL A 196 -6.16 -28.35 8.78
C VAL A 196 -4.66 -28.07 8.88
N ASP A 197 -3.96 -28.74 9.79
CA ASP A 197 -2.50 -28.79 9.87
C ASP A 197 -1.92 -29.70 8.79
#